data_27f53f73ad7b0f8f7455eadd2207d1b9
#
_entry.id   27f53f73ad7b0f8f7455eadd2207d1b9
#
_cell.length_a   1.000
_cell.length_b   1.000
_cell.length_c   1.000
_cell.angle_alpha   90.00
_cell.angle_beta   90.00
_cell.angle_gamma   90.00
#
_symmetry.space_group_name_H-M   'P 1'
#
loop_
_entity.id
_entity.type
_entity.pdbx_description
1 polymer ?
#
loop_
_entity_poly.entity_id
_entity_poly.type
_entity_poly.pdbx_seq_one_letter_code
_entity_poly.pdbx_strand_id
1 'polypeptide(L)'
;MAEEKSKTTLLKEKIMMTEPKGVKALSEEEIKKADSFCDGYKKFLDNSPVEREAVRYTVELAKKAGFAEYEQDKEYKAGDRLYYVNRDKAVALAVIGKNGVKNGARLAIAHIDSPRVDLKPNPLFEANNLAFFKTHYYGGLKKYQWTTIPLSLHGSVVKLDGTRVDICWGDDENESCFCITD
;
A
#
# COMPACT_ATOMS: atom_id res chain seq x y z
N MET A 1 4.42 6.75 52.99
CA MET A 1 5.61 5.90 53.18
C MET A 1 5.83 5.11 51.92
N ALA A 2 6.97 5.28 51.21
CA ALA A 2 7.27 4.51 50.03
C ALA A 2 7.64 3.09 50.49
N GLU A 3 6.94 2.07 50.02
CA GLU A 3 7.29 0.67 50.26
C GLU A 3 8.67 0.38 49.67
N GLU A 4 9.57 -0.11 50.50
CA GLU A 4 10.93 -0.49 50.09
C GLU A 4 10.84 -1.73 49.19
N LYS A 5 11.23 -1.61 47.91
CA LYS A 5 11.17 -2.69 46.94
C LYS A 5 12.01 -3.87 47.39
N SER A 6 11.48 -5.09 47.32
CA SER A 6 12.23 -6.29 47.69
C SER A 6 13.48 -6.47 46.79
N LYS A 7 14.54 -7.13 47.33
CA LYS A 7 15.73 -7.44 46.54
C LYS A 7 15.44 -8.20 45.26
N THR A 8 14.42 -9.06 45.27
CA THR A 8 13.97 -9.83 44.09
C THR A 8 13.33 -8.90 43.04
N THR A 9 12.57 -7.87 43.47
CA THR A 9 11.98 -6.89 42.55
C THR A 9 13.05 -6.04 41.88
N LEU A 10 14.07 -5.58 42.67
CA LEU A 10 15.18 -4.82 42.14
C LEU A 10 16.03 -5.65 41.15
N LEU A 11 16.23 -6.93 41.43
CA LEU A 11 16.95 -7.83 40.52
C LEU A 11 16.18 -8.04 39.22
N LYS A 12 14.85 -8.27 39.30
CA LYS A 12 13.97 -8.35 38.10
C LYS A 12 14.06 -7.11 37.23
N GLU A 13 13.96 -5.93 37.82
CA GLU A 13 14.06 -4.66 37.08
C GLU A 13 15.42 -4.48 36.39
N LYS A 14 16.48 -5.07 36.92
CA LYS A 14 17.82 -4.99 36.37
C LYS A 14 18.10 -5.97 35.25
N ILE A 15 17.53 -7.18 35.27
CA ILE A 15 17.86 -8.27 34.34
C ILE A 15 16.76 -8.56 33.31
N MET A 16 15.53 -8.15 33.57
CA MET A 16 14.44 -8.31 32.59
C MET A 16 14.44 -7.17 31.57
N MET A 17 14.28 -7.52 30.32
CA MET A 17 14.07 -6.55 29.25
C MET A 17 12.79 -5.76 29.54
N THR A 18 12.92 -4.45 29.59
CA THR A 18 11.75 -3.55 29.67
C THR A 18 11.18 -3.43 28.26
N GLU A 19 10.03 -4.00 28.01
CA GLU A 19 9.34 -3.78 26.74
C GLU A 19 9.05 -2.29 26.57
N PRO A 20 9.34 -1.73 25.38
CA PRO A 20 8.95 -0.35 25.10
C PRO A 20 7.42 -0.24 25.24
N LYS A 21 6.97 0.75 25.99
CA LYS A 21 5.55 0.92 26.34
C LYS A 21 4.65 1.24 25.12
N GLY A 22 5.22 1.28 23.91
CA GLY A 22 4.50 1.54 22.67
C GLY A 22 3.65 2.82 22.76
N VAL A 23 2.41 2.76 22.35
CA VAL A 23 1.48 3.91 22.37
C VAL A 23 1.32 4.53 23.75
N LYS A 24 1.46 3.75 24.84
CA LYS A 24 1.35 4.27 26.22
C LYS A 24 2.48 5.23 26.61
N ALA A 25 3.55 5.32 25.83
CA ALA A 25 4.65 6.24 26.06
C ALA A 25 4.52 7.55 25.26
N LEU A 26 3.55 7.64 24.36
CA LEU A 26 3.32 8.80 23.53
C LEU A 26 2.52 9.87 24.30
N SER A 27 2.84 11.12 24.03
CA SER A 27 2.01 12.26 24.46
C SER A 27 0.72 12.33 23.64
N GLU A 28 -0.28 13.05 24.15
CA GLU A 28 -1.52 13.27 23.39
C GLU A 28 -1.30 13.96 22.04
N GLU A 29 -0.30 14.83 21.95
CA GLU A 29 0.05 15.49 20.69
C GLU A 29 0.66 14.51 19.67
N GLU A 30 1.49 13.59 20.13
CA GLU A 30 2.06 12.53 19.29
C GLU A 30 0.97 11.55 18.82
N ILE A 31 0.00 11.22 19.67
CA ILE A 31 -1.15 10.40 19.30
C ILE A 31 -1.97 11.10 18.20
N LYS A 32 -2.30 12.38 18.37
CA LYS A 32 -3.03 13.15 17.35
C LYS A 32 -2.27 13.20 16.00
N LYS A 33 -0.94 13.34 16.03
CA LYS A 33 -0.11 13.28 14.81
C LYS A 33 -0.16 11.90 14.16
N ALA A 34 -0.12 10.84 14.95
CA ALA A 34 -0.23 9.47 14.45
C ALA A 34 -1.61 9.22 13.83
N ASP A 35 -2.69 9.66 14.46
CA ASP A 35 -4.06 9.54 13.94
C ASP A 35 -4.20 10.28 12.60
N SER A 36 -3.71 11.51 12.52
CA SER A 36 -3.72 12.29 11.28
C SER A 36 -2.91 11.63 10.15
N PHE A 37 -1.78 11.01 10.49
CA PHE A 37 -1.00 10.21 9.54
C PHE A 37 -1.80 8.98 9.07
N CYS A 38 -2.47 8.28 10.00
CA CYS A 38 -3.30 7.12 9.68
C CYS A 38 -4.46 7.46 8.76
N ASP A 39 -5.07 8.63 8.91
CA ASP A 39 -6.14 9.08 8.00
C ASP A 39 -5.62 9.31 6.57
N GLY A 40 -4.41 9.84 6.44
CA GLY A 40 -3.71 9.93 5.15
C GLY A 40 -3.39 8.56 4.56
N TYR A 41 -2.98 7.61 5.39
CA TYR A 41 -2.69 6.25 4.98
C TYR A 41 -3.94 5.46 4.55
N LYS A 42 -5.06 5.61 5.26
CA LYS A 42 -6.36 5.05 4.84
C LYS A 42 -6.74 5.55 3.44
N LYS A 43 -6.65 6.85 3.20
CA LYS A 43 -6.91 7.44 1.86
C LYS A 43 -5.98 6.86 0.79
N PHE A 44 -4.71 6.59 1.14
CA PHE A 44 -3.79 5.92 0.23
C PHE A 44 -4.29 4.52 -0.13
N LEU A 45 -4.71 3.73 0.85
CA LEU A 45 -5.22 2.38 0.64
C LEU A 45 -6.50 2.37 -0.22
N ASP A 46 -7.43 3.26 0.06
CA ASP A 46 -8.69 3.39 -0.69
C ASP A 46 -8.45 3.71 -2.17
N ASN A 47 -7.37 4.47 -2.48
CA ASN A 47 -7.01 4.83 -3.86
C ASN A 47 -5.98 3.88 -4.50
N SER A 48 -5.63 2.79 -3.84
CA SER A 48 -4.52 1.92 -4.24
C SER A 48 -4.84 0.43 -4.13
N PRO A 49 -6.01 -0.03 -4.57
CA PRO A 49 -6.40 -1.45 -4.44
C PRO A 49 -5.54 -2.40 -5.28
N VAL A 50 -4.97 -1.91 -6.41
CA VAL A 50 -4.05 -2.67 -7.27
C VAL A 50 -2.80 -1.88 -7.60
N GLU A 51 -1.74 -2.56 -8.05
CA GLU A 51 -0.39 -1.97 -8.24
C GLU A 51 -0.39 -0.74 -9.14
N ARG A 52 -1.19 -0.76 -10.21
CA ARG A 52 -1.24 0.37 -11.17
C ARG A 52 -1.88 1.60 -10.55
N GLU A 53 -2.91 1.43 -9.75
CA GLU A 53 -3.57 2.50 -9.03
C GLU A 53 -2.67 3.04 -7.92
N ALA A 54 -1.98 2.16 -7.20
CA ALA A 54 -0.98 2.55 -6.21
C ALA A 54 0.14 3.41 -6.81
N VAL A 55 0.65 3.04 -7.98
CA VAL A 55 1.66 3.85 -8.70
C VAL A 55 1.09 5.20 -9.10
N ARG A 56 -0.10 5.24 -9.70
CA ARG A 56 -0.75 6.50 -10.12
C ARG A 56 -0.97 7.44 -8.94
N TYR A 57 -1.56 6.94 -7.86
CA TYR A 57 -1.81 7.75 -6.67
C TYR A 57 -0.52 8.21 -6.01
N THR A 58 0.51 7.36 -5.95
CA THR A 58 1.85 7.75 -5.47
C THR A 58 2.44 8.89 -6.31
N VAL A 59 2.32 8.83 -7.63
CA VAL A 59 2.79 9.89 -8.52
C VAL A 59 2.02 11.20 -8.30
N GLU A 60 0.71 11.14 -8.08
CA GLU A 60 -0.08 12.34 -7.74
C GLU A 60 0.40 12.98 -6.44
N LEU A 61 0.61 12.17 -5.39
CA LEU A 61 1.14 12.65 -4.12
C LEU A 61 2.56 13.23 -4.28
N ALA A 62 3.40 12.56 -5.07
CA ALA A 62 4.76 13.03 -5.37
C ALA A 62 4.74 14.40 -6.08
N LYS A 63 3.90 14.56 -7.10
CA LYS A 63 3.72 15.85 -7.81
C LYS A 63 3.26 16.95 -6.86
N LYS A 64 2.29 16.66 -5.99
CA LYS A 64 1.84 17.62 -4.95
C LYS A 64 2.96 17.98 -3.97
N ALA A 65 3.89 17.07 -3.73
CA ALA A 65 5.06 17.29 -2.87
C ALA A 65 6.26 17.91 -3.63
N GLY A 66 6.08 18.32 -4.89
CA GLY A 66 7.11 19.00 -5.68
C GLY A 66 8.14 18.05 -6.33
N PHE A 67 7.79 16.80 -6.55
CA PHE A 67 8.61 15.88 -7.34
C PHE A 67 8.33 16.09 -8.83
N ALA A 68 9.38 16.08 -9.63
CA ALA A 68 9.34 16.10 -11.09
C ALA A 68 9.67 14.71 -11.66
N GLU A 69 9.22 14.42 -12.85
CA GLU A 69 9.57 13.17 -13.54
C GLU A 69 11.07 13.15 -13.85
N TYR A 70 11.69 11.99 -13.69
CA TYR A 70 13.08 11.78 -14.05
C TYR A 70 13.23 11.80 -15.57
N GLU A 71 14.13 12.63 -16.07
CA GLU A 71 14.52 12.70 -17.49
C GLU A 71 15.96 12.19 -17.64
N GLN A 72 16.15 11.24 -18.53
CA GLN A 72 17.48 10.75 -18.84
C GLN A 72 18.33 11.91 -19.43
N ASP A 73 19.64 11.89 -19.14
CA ASP A 73 20.61 12.87 -19.61
C ASP A 73 20.45 14.29 -19.08
N LYS A 74 19.55 14.50 -18.14
CA LYS A 74 19.41 15.77 -17.41
C LYS A 74 20.30 15.78 -16.18
N GLU A 75 21.00 16.89 -15.96
CA GLU A 75 21.76 17.12 -14.74
C GLU A 75 20.84 17.51 -13.56
N TYR A 76 21.07 16.89 -12.42
CA TYR A 76 20.32 17.15 -11.20
C TYR A 76 21.23 17.62 -10.08
N LYS A 77 20.72 18.49 -9.22
CA LYS A 77 21.43 19.11 -8.10
C LYS A 77 20.87 18.68 -6.75
N ALA A 78 21.63 18.90 -5.71
CA ALA A 78 21.20 18.65 -4.35
C ALA A 78 19.87 19.35 -4.03
N GLY A 79 18.92 18.58 -3.49
CA GLY A 79 17.57 19.02 -3.15
C GLY A 79 16.53 18.74 -4.24
N ASP A 80 16.92 18.38 -5.46
CA ASP A 80 15.98 17.99 -6.51
C ASP A 80 15.22 16.73 -6.08
N ARG A 81 13.91 16.74 -6.35
CA ARG A 81 12.97 15.66 -6.03
C ARG A 81 12.48 15.05 -7.32
N LEU A 82 12.67 13.76 -7.48
CA LEU A 82 12.42 13.06 -8.73
C LEU A 82 11.54 11.84 -8.49
N TYR A 83 10.70 11.53 -9.47
CA TYR A 83 10.03 10.24 -9.54
C TYR A 83 10.30 9.55 -10.89
N TYR A 84 10.32 8.23 -10.88
CA TYR A 84 10.42 7.40 -12.07
C TYR A 84 9.39 6.28 -11.99
N VAL A 85 8.62 6.08 -13.05
CA VAL A 85 7.62 5.02 -13.15
C VAL A 85 8.11 3.92 -14.07
N ASN A 86 8.09 2.69 -13.59
CA ASN A 86 8.43 1.52 -14.38
C ASN A 86 7.17 0.71 -14.72
N ARG A 87 6.75 0.75 -15.99
CA ARG A 87 5.63 -0.03 -16.57
C ARG A 87 4.31 0.11 -15.80
N ASP A 88 4.06 1.23 -15.14
CA ASP A 88 2.92 1.47 -14.25
C ASP A 88 2.75 0.43 -13.11
N LYS A 89 3.81 -0.28 -12.75
CA LYS A 89 3.77 -1.32 -11.71
C LYS A 89 4.80 -1.12 -10.61
N ALA A 90 5.72 -0.21 -10.80
CA ALA A 90 6.67 0.20 -9.79
C ALA A 90 6.96 1.69 -9.93
N VAL A 91 7.25 2.33 -8.82
CA VAL A 91 7.63 3.74 -8.76
C VAL A 91 8.84 3.92 -7.85
N ALA A 92 9.78 4.73 -8.29
CA ALA A 92 10.90 5.17 -7.47
C ALA A 92 10.78 6.66 -7.21
N LEU A 93 10.99 7.06 -5.97
CA LEU A 93 11.06 8.46 -5.55
C LEU A 93 12.49 8.71 -5.06
N ALA A 94 13.09 9.81 -5.47
CA ALA A 94 14.43 10.16 -5.06
C ALA A 94 14.54 11.64 -4.66
N VAL A 95 15.33 11.91 -3.65
CA VAL A 95 15.76 13.26 -3.29
C VAL A 95 17.28 13.28 -3.40
N ILE A 96 17.80 14.15 -4.24
CA ILE A 96 19.24 14.24 -4.48
C ILE A 96 19.93 14.81 -3.23
N GLY A 97 20.82 14.05 -2.66
CA GLY A 97 21.57 14.45 -1.47
C GLY A 97 22.66 15.50 -1.77
N LYS A 98 23.14 16.18 -0.73
CA LYS A 98 24.20 17.20 -0.85
C LYS A 98 25.51 16.66 -1.45
N ASN A 99 25.83 15.39 -1.20
CA ASN A 99 27.07 14.75 -1.63
C ASN A 99 26.91 13.91 -2.90
N GLY A 100 25.72 13.96 -3.54
CA GLY A 100 25.37 13.11 -4.67
C GLY A 100 25.31 11.61 -4.28
N VAL A 101 25.17 10.74 -5.27
CA VAL A 101 25.04 9.28 -5.07
C VAL A 101 26.37 8.55 -4.91
N LYS A 102 27.51 9.20 -5.22
CA LYS A 102 28.84 8.57 -5.14
C LYS A 102 29.22 8.11 -3.72
N ASN A 103 28.68 8.76 -2.72
CA ASN A 103 28.96 8.44 -1.31
C ASN A 103 27.88 7.54 -0.70
N GLY A 104 27.07 6.90 -1.53
CA GLY A 104 26.00 6.00 -1.10
C GLY A 104 24.62 6.65 -1.14
N ALA A 105 23.61 5.83 -0.87
CA ALA A 105 22.21 6.24 -0.80
C ALA A 105 21.53 5.58 0.41
N ARG A 106 20.50 6.21 0.92
CA ARG A 106 19.56 5.60 1.87
C ARG A 106 18.33 5.13 1.09
N LEU A 107 18.04 3.85 1.19
CA LEU A 107 16.93 3.22 0.46
C LEU A 107 15.86 2.77 1.44
N ALA A 108 14.60 3.08 1.13
CA ALA A 108 13.42 2.47 1.74
C ALA A 108 12.65 1.77 0.61
N ILE A 109 12.48 0.47 0.74
CA ILE A 109 11.88 -0.38 -0.30
C ILE A 109 10.71 -1.14 0.33
N ALA A 110 9.57 -1.11 -0.34
CA ALA A 110 8.38 -1.86 0.03
C ALA A 110 7.69 -2.40 -1.22
N HIS A 111 6.97 -3.53 -1.09
CA HIS A 111 6.04 -3.95 -2.12
C HIS A 111 4.77 -3.10 -2.07
N ILE A 112 4.06 -3.01 -3.20
CA ILE A 112 2.82 -2.25 -3.34
C ILE A 112 1.62 -3.11 -3.75
N ASP A 113 1.85 -4.38 -4.05
CA ASP A 113 0.78 -5.35 -4.29
C ASP A 113 0.10 -5.75 -2.97
N SER A 114 -1.20 -6.04 -3.06
CA SER A 114 -2.02 -6.50 -1.94
C SER A 114 -2.60 -7.89 -2.23
N PRO A 115 -2.90 -8.69 -1.20
CA PRO A 115 -3.67 -9.92 -1.37
C PRO A 115 -5.00 -9.64 -2.07
N ARG A 116 -5.32 -10.44 -3.09
CA ARG A 116 -6.51 -10.25 -3.92
C ARG A 116 -6.92 -11.56 -4.58
N VAL A 117 -8.03 -11.53 -5.29
CA VAL A 117 -8.47 -12.62 -6.15
C VAL A 117 -8.27 -12.18 -7.60
N ASP A 118 -7.45 -12.93 -8.35
CA ASP A 118 -7.19 -12.67 -9.77
C ASP A 118 -8.10 -13.50 -10.66
N LEU A 119 -8.52 -12.93 -11.79
CA LEU A 119 -9.24 -13.65 -12.83
C LEU A 119 -8.29 -14.60 -13.58
N LYS A 120 -8.74 -15.81 -13.89
CA LYS A 120 -8.01 -16.73 -14.78
C LYS A 120 -8.07 -16.25 -16.24
N PRO A 121 -7.17 -16.69 -17.14
CA PRO A 121 -7.14 -16.24 -18.54
C PRO A 121 -8.45 -16.40 -19.30
N ASN A 122 -9.25 -17.43 -19.00
CA ASN A 122 -10.60 -17.65 -19.54
C ASN A 122 -11.58 -17.71 -18.36
N PRO A 123 -11.96 -16.55 -17.80
CA PRO A 123 -12.61 -16.52 -16.50
C PRO A 123 -14.11 -16.80 -16.59
N LEU A 124 -14.80 -16.28 -17.61
CA LEU A 124 -16.24 -16.30 -17.69
C LEU A 124 -16.79 -17.70 -18.01
N PHE A 125 -17.76 -18.16 -17.22
CA PHE A 125 -18.52 -19.37 -17.50
C PHE A 125 -19.94 -19.25 -16.93
N GLU A 126 -20.84 -20.07 -17.46
CA GLU A 126 -22.22 -20.17 -16.99
C GLU A 126 -22.40 -21.48 -16.20
N ALA A 127 -23.09 -21.40 -15.09
CA ALA A 127 -23.62 -22.57 -14.35
C ALA A 127 -24.90 -22.17 -13.62
N ASN A 128 -25.91 -23.05 -13.64
CA ASN A 128 -27.20 -22.84 -12.95
C ASN A 128 -27.91 -21.52 -13.30
N ASN A 129 -27.83 -21.09 -14.56
CA ASN A 129 -28.37 -19.82 -15.08
C ASN A 129 -27.71 -18.58 -14.44
N LEU A 130 -26.49 -18.71 -13.94
CA LEU A 130 -25.69 -17.61 -13.39
C LEU A 130 -24.36 -17.50 -14.14
N ALA A 131 -23.89 -16.27 -14.28
CA ALA A 131 -22.57 -16.00 -14.83
C ALA A 131 -21.54 -15.97 -13.69
N PHE A 132 -20.46 -16.71 -13.85
CA PHE A 132 -19.36 -16.80 -12.89
C PHE A 132 -18.03 -16.44 -13.50
N PHE A 133 -17.13 -15.96 -12.65
CA PHE A 133 -15.72 -15.80 -12.98
C PHE A 133 -14.87 -16.87 -12.30
N LYS A 134 -14.07 -17.60 -13.07
CA LYS A 134 -13.01 -18.45 -12.54
C LYS A 134 -11.88 -17.58 -12.03
N THR A 135 -11.55 -17.77 -10.77
CA THR A 135 -10.52 -16.99 -10.10
C THR A 135 -9.45 -17.88 -9.48
N HIS A 136 -8.35 -17.26 -9.09
CA HIS A 136 -7.41 -17.82 -8.14
C HIS A 136 -6.96 -16.72 -7.17
N TYR A 137 -6.59 -17.13 -5.97
CA TYR A 137 -6.08 -16.18 -4.98
C TYR A 137 -4.62 -15.79 -5.26
N TYR A 138 -4.30 -14.53 -4.97
CA TYR A 138 -2.96 -13.97 -4.99
C TYR A 138 -2.58 -13.51 -3.59
N GLY A 139 -1.38 -13.94 -3.10
CA GLY A 139 -0.94 -13.67 -1.76
C GLY A 139 -1.59 -14.55 -0.69
N GLY A 140 -1.38 -14.21 0.56
CA GLY A 140 -1.88 -14.98 1.71
C GLY A 140 -3.32 -14.60 2.06
N LEU A 141 -4.30 -15.34 1.56
CA LEU A 141 -5.71 -15.15 1.88
C LEU A 141 -6.20 -16.15 2.92
N LYS A 142 -6.89 -15.66 3.92
CA LYS A 142 -7.75 -16.47 4.78
C LYS A 142 -9.10 -16.63 4.08
N LYS A 143 -9.22 -17.63 3.22
CA LYS A 143 -10.35 -17.83 2.28
C LYS A 143 -11.72 -17.68 2.93
N TYR A 144 -11.90 -18.23 4.13
CA TYR A 144 -13.16 -18.17 4.88
C TYR A 144 -13.62 -16.72 5.22
N GLN A 145 -12.72 -15.75 5.20
CA GLN A 145 -13.07 -14.34 5.44
C GLN A 145 -13.55 -13.62 4.18
N TRP A 146 -13.35 -14.23 3.01
CA TRP A 146 -13.65 -13.60 1.71
C TRP A 146 -14.99 -14.03 1.11
N THR A 147 -15.61 -15.07 1.66
CA THR A 147 -16.94 -15.49 1.22
C THR A 147 -17.99 -14.46 1.63
N THR A 148 -18.91 -14.19 0.72
CA THR A 148 -20.08 -13.29 0.90
C THR A 148 -19.78 -11.82 1.17
N ILE A 149 -18.52 -11.38 1.18
CA ILE A 149 -18.23 -9.95 1.25
C ILE A 149 -18.35 -9.31 -0.14
N PRO A 150 -18.80 -8.04 -0.23
CA PRO A 150 -18.83 -7.33 -1.51
C PRO A 150 -17.39 -7.08 -1.99
N LEU A 151 -17.15 -7.34 -3.27
CA LEU A 151 -15.88 -7.14 -3.95
C LEU A 151 -16.08 -6.24 -5.16
N SER A 152 -15.08 -5.44 -5.47
CA SER A 152 -15.00 -4.67 -6.72
C SER A 152 -14.01 -5.32 -7.70
N LEU A 153 -14.17 -5.02 -8.97
CA LEU A 153 -13.30 -5.48 -10.05
C LEU A 153 -12.42 -4.33 -10.54
N HIS A 154 -11.12 -4.46 -10.34
CA HIS A 154 -10.12 -3.51 -10.81
C HIS A 154 -9.19 -4.16 -11.83
N GLY A 155 -8.80 -3.43 -12.84
CA GLY A 155 -7.85 -3.95 -13.81
C GLY A 155 -7.65 -3.06 -15.02
N SER A 156 -6.88 -3.57 -15.96
CA SER A 156 -6.61 -2.91 -17.24
C SER A 156 -6.70 -3.93 -18.36
N VAL A 157 -7.44 -3.60 -19.40
CA VAL A 157 -7.54 -4.37 -20.63
C VAL A 157 -6.81 -3.63 -21.73
N VAL A 158 -5.94 -4.32 -22.44
CA VAL A 158 -5.28 -3.80 -23.63
C VAL A 158 -5.95 -4.43 -24.85
N LYS A 159 -6.56 -3.59 -25.70
CA LYS A 159 -7.21 -4.01 -26.95
C LYS A 159 -6.18 -4.37 -28.02
N LEU A 160 -6.63 -5.02 -29.10
CA LEU A 160 -5.77 -5.38 -30.22
C LEU A 160 -5.11 -4.18 -30.92
N ASP A 161 -5.74 -3.03 -30.88
CA ASP A 161 -5.20 -1.77 -31.41
C ASP A 161 -4.21 -1.07 -30.48
N GLY A 162 -3.89 -1.69 -29.32
CA GLY A 162 -3.03 -1.12 -28.31
C GLY A 162 -3.72 -0.18 -27.32
N THR A 163 -4.98 0.14 -27.52
CA THR A 163 -5.74 0.99 -26.61
C THR A 163 -5.90 0.29 -25.25
N ARG A 164 -5.56 1.01 -24.19
CA ARG A 164 -5.77 0.56 -22.83
C ARG A 164 -7.07 1.10 -22.27
N VAL A 165 -7.83 0.22 -21.65
CA VAL A 165 -9.05 0.54 -20.90
C VAL A 165 -8.86 0.11 -19.47
N ASP A 166 -8.93 1.04 -18.53
CA ASP A 166 -8.93 0.73 -17.11
C ASP A 166 -10.36 0.42 -16.65
N ILE A 167 -10.49 -0.60 -15.83
CA ILE A 167 -11.75 -1.08 -15.27
C ILE A 167 -11.72 -0.83 -13.77
N CYS A 168 -12.75 -0.18 -13.28
CA CYS A 168 -13.11 -0.05 -11.89
C CYS A 168 -14.62 -0.22 -11.80
N TRP A 169 -15.09 -1.32 -11.21
CA TRP A 169 -16.53 -1.63 -11.14
C TRP A 169 -16.86 -2.25 -9.78
N GLY A 170 -17.85 -1.70 -9.12
CA GLY A 170 -18.36 -2.16 -7.84
C GLY A 170 -17.82 -1.38 -6.64
N ASP A 171 -17.14 -0.24 -6.86
CA ASP A 171 -16.72 0.67 -5.79
C ASP A 171 -17.84 1.65 -5.38
N ASP A 172 -18.75 1.99 -6.31
CA ASP A 172 -19.89 2.85 -6.02
C ASP A 172 -21.03 2.03 -5.39
N GLU A 173 -21.64 2.55 -4.33
CA GLU A 173 -22.74 1.91 -3.61
C GLU A 173 -23.96 1.62 -4.52
N ASN A 174 -24.08 2.33 -5.64
CA ASN A 174 -25.16 2.14 -6.63
C ASN A 174 -24.79 1.13 -7.74
N GLU A 175 -23.56 0.64 -7.75
CA GLU A 175 -23.11 -0.37 -8.70
C GLU A 175 -23.34 -1.79 -8.17
N SER A 176 -23.46 -2.74 -9.10
CA SER A 176 -23.47 -4.15 -8.76
C SER A 176 -22.08 -4.58 -8.29
N CYS A 177 -21.98 -5.21 -7.16
CA CYS A 177 -20.74 -5.79 -6.64
C CYS A 177 -20.61 -7.27 -7.00
N PHE A 178 -19.40 -7.79 -6.81
CA PHE A 178 -19.09 -9.20 -6.94
C PHE A 178 -18.99 -9.84 -5.55
N CYS A 179 -19.19 -11.13 -5.47
CA CYS A 179 -18.93 -11.88 -4.25
C CYS A 179 -18.42 -13.30 -4.54
N ILE A 180 -17.72 -13.86 -3.59
CA ILE A 180 -17.34 -15.28 -3.58
C ILE A 180 -18.42 -16.01 -2.80
N THR A 181 -19.06 -16.98 -3.44
CA THR A 181 -20.17 -17.72 -2.84
C THR A 181 -19.69 -18.94 -2.06
N ASP A 182 -18.51 -19.51 -2.46
CA ASP A 182 -18.00 -20.78 -1.93
C ASP A 182 -16.47 -20.88 -2.07
#